data_28e65a9c45fec658ee966cb269a2901d
#
_entry.id   28e65a9c45fec658ee966cb269a2901d
#
_cell.length_a   1.000
_cell.length_b   1.000
_cell.length_c   1.000
_cell.angle_alpha   90.00
_cell.angle_beta   90.00
_cell.angle_gamma   90.00
#
_symmetry.space_group_name_H-M   'P 1'
#
loop_
_entity.id
_entity.type
_entity.pdbx_description
1 polymer ?
#
loop_
_entity_poly.entity_id
_entity_poly.type
_entity_poly.pdbx_seq_one_letter_code
_entity_poly.pdbx_strand_id
1 'polypeptide(L)'
;AMFPLHIWLPDAMEGPTPVSALIHAATMVVAGVYLVARMFPLFITYAPNTLHMVAWVGAFTAFYAASVACVQSDIKRVLAFSTISQIGFMMVALGVCTSMNPHEGGLGYMASMFHLFTHAMFKALLFLGAGSIIHAVHSNEMSAMGGLRKYMPITHWTFLIACLAIAGIPPFSGFFSKDEILTACFQFSPVMGWIMTIIAGMTAFYMFRLYYGIFWGSEPPRAGSHSEHNTPHGNLEAAPCRPCRPHESPLA
;
A
#
# COMPACT_ATOMS: atom_id res chain seq x y z
N ALA A 1 -6.17 -12.24 0.11
CA ALA A 1 -4.80 -12.55 0.53
C ALA A 1 -4.65 -12.32 2.04
N MET A 2 -4.79 -13.37 2.82
CA MET A 2 -4.62 -13.34 4.28
C MET A 2 -3.62 -14.44 4.68
N PHE A 3 -2.98 -14.27 5.83
CA PHE A 3 -2.11 -15.31 6.36
C PHE A 3 -2.91 -16.62 6.59
N PRO A 4 -2.38 -17.80 6.23
CA PRO A 4 -1.07 -18.07 5.61
C PRO A 4 -1.04 -17.97 4.08
N LEU A 5 -2.16 -17.77 3.39
CA LEU A 5 -2.31 -17.80 1.94
C LEU A 5 -2.06 -16.43 1.27
N HIS A 6 -1.00 -15.73 1.64
CA HIS A 6 -0.71 -14.36 1.16
C HIS A 6 0.50 -14.27 0.22
N ILE A 7 1.34 -15.33 0.15
CA ILE A 7 2.65 -15.32 -0.53
C ILE A 7 2.53 -14.99 -2.02
N TRP A 8 1.48 -15.44 -2.68
CA TRP A 8 1.26 -15.21 -4.11
C TRP A 8 1.13 -13.73 -4.48
N LEU A 9 0.74 -12.86 -3.52
CA LEU A 9 0.42 -11.47 -3.83
C LEU A 9 1.67 -10.62 -4.13
N PRO A 10 2.76 -10.69 -3.35
CA PRO A 10 4.04 -10.07 -3.73
C PRO A 10 4.65 -10.62 -5.02
N ASP A 11 4.45 -11.91 -5.31
CA ASP A 11 4.98 -12.55 -6.53
C ASP A 11 4.19 -12.10 -7.78
N ALA A 12 2.93 -11.73 -7.62
CA ALA A 12 2.12 -11.15 -8.70
C ALA A 12 2.61 -9.76 -9.19
N MET A 13 3.68 -9.21 -8.55
CA MET A 13 4.30 -7.94 -8.95
C MET A 13 5.18 -8.03 -10.21
N GLU A 14 5.43 -9.20 -10.76
CA GLU A 14 6.17 -9.39 -12.01
C GLU A 14 5.43 -8.82 -13.23
N GLY A 15 4.13 -8.63 -13.13
CA GLY A 15 3.30 -8.05 -14.18
C GLY A 15 3.51 -6.53 -14.39
N PRO A 16 2.96 -5.98 -15.51
CA PRO A 16 2.99 -4.55 -15.77
C PRO A 16 2.31 -3.76 -14.65
N THR A 17 2.85 -2.58 -14.31
CA THR A 17 2.37 -1.79 -13.17
C THR A 17 0.88 -1.37 -13.26
N PRO A 18 0.31 -1.04 -14.43
CA PRO A 18 -1.13 -0.77 -14.54
C PRO A 18 -2.00 -1.99 -14.16
N VAL A 19 -1.57 -3.19 -14.51
CA VAL A 19 -2.26 -4.44 -14.12
C VAL A 19 -2.15 -4.66 -12.62
N SER A 20 -0.96 -4.43 -12.04
CA SER A 20 -0.77 -4.46 -10.59
C SER A 20 -1.66 -3.45 -9.88
N ALA A 21 -1.82 -2.25 -10.42
CA ALA A 21 -2.74 -1.24 -9.88
C ALA A 21 -4.18 -1.77 -9.81
N LEU A 22 -4.67 -2.38 -10.90
CA LEU A 22 -6.02 -2.95 -10.95
C LEU A 22 -6.21 -4.08 -9.94
N ILE A 23 -5.27 -5.03 -9.88
CA ILE A 23 -5.32 -6.19 -8.98
C ILE A 23 -5.37 -5.74 -7.51
N HIS A 24 -4.51 -4.79 -7.12
CA HIS A 24 -4.31 -4.38 -5.72
C HIS A 24 -5.27 -3.29 -5.24
N ALA A 25 -5.85 -2.49 -6.15
CA ALA A 25 -6.72 -1.40 -5.74
C ALA A 25 -8.13 -1.88 -5.42
N ALA A 26 -8.84 -2.51 -6.37
CA ALA A 26 -10.28 -2.67 -6.27
C ALA A 26 -10.82 -4.04 -6.69
N THR A 27 -10.01 -4.93 -7.27
CA THR A 27 -10.57 -6.14 -7.90
C THR A 27 -10.23 -7.42 -7.15
N MET A 28 -9.17 -8.12 -7.52
CA MET A 28 -8.92 -9.49 -7.08
C MET A 28 -8.70 -9.62 -5.56
N VAL A 29 -7.94 -8.71 -4.96
CA VAL A 29 -7.61 -8.80 -3.53
C VAL A 29 -8.79 -8.46 -2.62
N VAL A 30 -9.72 -7.66 -3.10
CA VAL A 30 -10.91 -7.20 -2.37
C VAL A 30 -12.06 -8.19 -2.44
N ALA A 31 -12.04 -9.12 -3.42
CA ALA A 31 -13.10 -10.12 -3.61
C ALA A 31 -13.39 -10.93 -2.33
N GLY A 32 -12.35 -11.27 -1.54
CA GLY A 32 -12.53 -11.99 -0.27
C GLY A 32 -13.23 -11.13 0.80
N VAL A 33 -12.92 -9.84 0.88
CA VAL A 33 -13.59 -8.90 1.78
C VAL A 33 -15.06 -8.77 1.39
N TYR A 34 -15.33 -8.61 0.10
CA TYR A 34 -16.70 -8.52 -0.43
C TYR A 34 -17.49 -9.80 -0.19
N LEU A 35 -16.87 -10.99 -0.35
CA LEU A 35 -17.53 -12.27 -0.06
C LEU A 35 -17.99 -12.34 1.40
N VAL A 36 -17.12 -12.01 2.35
CA VAL A 36 -17.48 -12.01 3.78
C VAL A 36 -18.56 -10.96 4.06
N ALA A 37 -18.46 -9.78 3.46
CA ALA A 37 -19.47 -8.73 3.59
C ALA A 37 -20.82 -9.15 3.00
N ARG A 38 -20.83 -9.87 1.87
CA ARG A 38 -22.05 -10.37 1.24
C ARG A 38 -22.74 -11.47 2.06
N MET A 39 -21.93 -12.33 2.70
CA MET A 39 -22.41 -13.39 3.57
C MET A 39 -22.56 -12.95 5.04
N PHE A 40 -22.36 -11.68 5.33
CA PHE A 40 -22.37 -11.12 6.67
C PHE A 40 -23.63 -11.45 7.49
N PRO A 41 -24.88 -11.37 6.92
CA PRO A 41 -26.08 -11.76 7.65
C PRO A 41 -26.05 -13.22 8.12
N LEU A 42 -25.47 -14.10 7.30
CA LEU A 42 -25.35 -15.52 7.62
C LEU A 42 -24.36 -15.73 8.78
N PHE A 43 -23.21 -15.06 8.74
CA PHE A 43 -22.20 -15.18 9.78
C PHE A 43 -22.69 -14.67 11.15
N ILE A 44 -23.38 -13.54 11.18
CA ILE A 44 -23.91 -12.97 12.44
C ILE A 44 -24.96 -13.88 13.06
N THR A 45 -25.85 -14.45 12.24
CA THR A 45 -26.97 -15.26 12.76
C THR A 45 -26.54 -16.66 13.17
N TYR A 46 -25.67 -17.31 12.39
CA TYR A 46 -25.39 -18.73 12.57
C TYR A 46 -23.99 -19.03 13.08
N ALA A 47 -23.02 -18.13 12.89
CA ALA A 47 -21.62 -18.39 13.20
C ALA A 47 -20.84 -17.16 13.70
N PRO A 48 -21.29 -16.47 14.77
CA PRO A 48 -20.62 -15.27 15.28
C PRO A 48 -19.17 -15.53 15.72
N ASN A 49 -18.91 -16.68 16.30
CA ASN A 49 -17.55 -17.07 16.72
C ASN A 49 -16.58 -17.18 15.54
N THR A 50 -17.06 -17.67 14.39
CA THR A 50 -16.24 -17.73 13.17
C THR A 50 -15.90 -16.32 12.67
N LEU A 51 -16.83 -15.39 12.77
CA LEU A 51 -16.59 -13.99 12.41
C LEU A 51 -15.50 -13.35 13.30
N HIS A 52 -15.53 -13.63 14.60
CA HIS A 52 -14.50 -13.17 15.54
C HIS A 52 -13.12 -13.81 15.26
N MET A 53 -13.08 -15.09 14.85
CA MET A 53 -11.82 -15.70 14.39
C MET A 53 -11.27 -14.99 13.16
N VAL A 54 -12.13 -14.58 12.23
CA VAL A 54 -11.73 -13.78 11.06
C VAL A 54 -11.10 -12.45 11.49
N ALA A 55 -11.62 -11.79 12.53
CA ALA A 55 -11.02 -10.58 13.08
C ALA A 55 -9.59 -10.81 13.57
N TRP A 56 -9.34 -11.85 14.36
CA TRP A 56 -8.00 -12.14 14.89
C TRP A 56 -7.01 -12.52 13.79
N VAL A 57 -7.42 -13.34 12.83
CA VAL A 57 -6.59 -13.66 11.65
C VAL A 57 -6.32 -12.42 10.81
N GLY A 58 -7.31 -11.53 10.69
CA GLY A 58 -7.17 -10.24 10.03
C GLY A 58 -6.13 -9.34 10.72
N ALA A 59 -6.20 -9.22 12.04
CA ALA A 59 -5.27 -8.41 12.85
C ALA A 59 -3.84 -8.95 12.75
N PHE A 60 -3.66 -10.27 12.87
CA PHE A 60 -2.35 -10.90 12.69
C PHE A 60 -1.80 -10.66 11.28
N THR A 61 -2.62 -10.82 10.25
CA THR A 61 -2.25 -10.57 8.85
C THR A 61 -1.83 -9.11 8.65
N ALA A 62 -2.60 -8.16 9.20
CA ALA A 62 -2.32 -6.74 9.10
C ALA A 62 -0.98 -6.38 9.76
N PHE A 63 -0.72 -6.91 10.95
CA PHE A 63 0.53 -6.70 11.69
C PHE A 63 1.73 -7.30 10.95
N TYR A 64 1.64 -8.56 10.55
CA TYR A 64 2.69 -9.24 9.79
C TYR A 64 3.05 -8.48 8.50
N ALA A 65 2.03 -8.14 7.71
CA ALA A 65 2.25 -7.45 6.45
C ALA A 65 2.83 -6.04 6.64
N ALA A 66 2.40 -5.30 7.67
CA ALA A 66 2.97 -3.99 8.01
C ALA A 66 4.44 -4.11 8.42
N SER A 67 4.80 -5.11 9.23
CA SER A 67 6.17 -5.36 9.65
C SER A 67 7.09 -5.67 8.46
N VAL A 68 6.64 -6.52 7.54
CA VAL A 68 7.39 -6.83 6.31
C VAL A 68 7.52 -5.60 5.41
N ALA A 69 6.45 -4.79 5.27
CA ALA A 69 6.49 -3.55 4.48
C ALA A 69 7.53 -2.54 5.00
N CYS A 70 7.79 -2.52 6.30
CA CYS A 70 8.80 -1.63 6.91
C CYS A 70 10.23 -1.91 6.45
N VAL A 71 10.54 -3.15 6.03
CA VAL A 71 11.91 -3.57 5.68
C VAL A 71 12.13 -3.78 4.19
N GLN A 72 11.06 -3.82 3.37
CA GLN A 72 11.19 -4.00 1.93
C GLN A 72 11.92 -2.83 1.26
N SER A 73 12.74 -3.15 0.24
CA SER A 73 13.49 -2.19 -0.58
C SER A 73 12.88 -1.95 -1.96
N ASP A 74 11.97 -2.82 -2.41
CA ASP A 74 11.29 -2.73 -3.71
C ASP A 74 9.97 -1.97 -3.57
N ILE A 75 9.76 -0.92 -4.38
CA ILE A 75 8.56 -0.07 -4.35
C ILE A 75 7.26 -0.87 -4.55
N LYS A 76 7.26 -1.81 -5.51
CA LYS A 76 6.07 -2.64 -5.79
C LYS A 76 5.77 -3.57 -4.62
N ARG A 77 6.81 -4.18 -4.01
CA ARG A 77 6.65 -5.07 -2.86
C ARG A 77 6.16 -4.32 -1.62
N VAL A 78 6.66 -3.12 -1.34
CA VAL A 78 6.13 -2.26 -0.26
C VAL A 78 4.63 -2.03 -0.46
N LEU A 79 4.22 -1.65 -1.68
CA LEU A 79 2.81 -1.42 -2.01
C LEU A 79 1.97 -2.70 -1.91
N ALA A 80 2.51 -3.87 -2.29
CA ALA A 80 1.83 -5.15 -2.16
C ALA A 80 1.58 -5.53 -0.68
N PHE A 81 2.60 -5.49 0.17
CA PHE A 81 2.46 -5.76 1.60
C PHE A 81 1.56 -4.73 2.29
N SER A 82 1.63 -3.46 1.88
CA SER A 82 0.68 -2.47 2.39
C SER A 82 -0.77 -2.79 1.99
N THR A 83 -1.01 -3.41 0.82
CA THR A 83 -2.35 -3.89 0.43
C THR A 83 -2.81 -5.02 1.34
N ILE A 84 -1.97 -6.02 1.61
CA ILE A 84 -2.31 -7.12 2.54
C ILE A 84 -2.67 -6.56 3.92
N SER A 85 -1.90 -5.58 4.41
CA SER A 85 -2.18 -4.93 5.68
C SER A 85 -3.54 -4.22 5.69
N GLN A 86 -3.89 -3.47 4.65
CA GLN A 86 -5.18 -2.77 4.57
C GLN A 86 -6.38 -3.73 4.42
N ILE A 87 -6.19 -4.85 3.70
CA ILE A 87 -7.21 -5.92 3.67
C ILE A 87 -7.41 -6.50 5.07
N GLY A 88 -6.33 -6.69 5.83
CA GLY A 88 -6.43 -7.07 7.23
C GLY A 88 -7.29 -6.11 8.05
N PHE A 89 -7.13 -4.79 7.87
CA PHE A 89 -8.01 -3.78 8.50
C PHE A 89 -9.48 -3.99 8.17
N MET A 90 -9.80 -4.21 6.88
CA MET A 90 -11.19 -4.43 6.44
C MET A 90 -11.78 -5.70 7.04
N MET A 91 -10.99 -6.78 7.09
CA MET A 91 -11.43 -8.06 7.66
C MET A 91 -11.62 -7.99 9.16
N VAL A 92 -10.76 -7.24 9.87
CA VAL A 92 -10.95 -6.95 11.31
C VAL A 92 -12.26 -6.19 11.51
N ALA A 93 -12.50 -5.14 10.74
CA ALA A 93 -13.73 -4.34 10.86
C ALA A 93 -15.00 -5.17 10.68
N LEU A 94 -15.03 -6.09 9.69
CA LEU A 94 -16.12 -7.05 9.53
C LEU A 94 -16.20 -8.03 10.71
N GLY A 95 -15.06 -8.50 11.17
CA GLY A 95 -14.96 -9.56 12.17
C GLY A 95 -15.30 -9.12 13.59
N VAL A 96 -15.20 -7.84 13.93
CA VAL A 96 -15.53 -7.31 15.27
C VAL A 96 -17.01 -6.98 15.42
N CYS A 97 -17.81 -7.12 14.38
CA CYS A 97 -19.24 -6.88 14.47
C CYS A 97 -19.95 -7.93 15.31
N THR A 98 -20.89 -7.47 16.13
CA THR A 98 -21.75 -8.33 16.99
C THR A 98 -23.22 -8.26 16.58
N SER A 99 -23.62 -7.28 15.77
CA SER A 99 -24.97 -7.06 15.30
C SER A 99 -24.98 -6.56 13.84
N MET A 100 -26.12 -6.63 13.19
CA MET A 100 -26.36 -6.00 11.88
C MET A 100 -26.67 -4.50 12.01
N ASN A 101 -27.11 -4.07 13.19
CA ASN A 101 -27.46 -2.68 13.41
C ASN A 101 -26.19 -1.85 13.70
N PRO A 102 -25.87 -0.79 12.92
CA PRO A 102 -24.68 0.03 13.14
C PRO A 102 -24.61 0.65 14.54
N HIS A 103 -25.73 0.99 15.15
CA HIS A 103 -25.79 1.58 16.49
C HIS A 103 -25.62 0.56 17.63
N GLU A 104 -25.75 -0.73 17.34
CA GLU A 104 -25.71 -1.82 18.31
C GLU A 104 -24.56 -2.81 18.08
N GLY A 105 -23.45 -2.38 17.48
CA GLY A 105 -22.28 -3.20 17.22
C GLY A 105 -22.05 -3.62 15.77
N GLY A 106 -22.79 -3.04 14.81
CA GLY A 106 -22.63 -3.28 13.36
C GLY A 106 -21.80 -2.20 12.63
N LEU A 107 -21.23 -1.24 13.36
CA LEU A 107 -20.43 -0.14 12.79
C LEU A 107 -19.30 -0.64 11.89
N GLY A 108 -18.64 -1.73 12.27
CA GLY A 108 -17.52 -2.29 11.53
C GLY A 108 -17.85 -2.71 10.10
N TYR A 109 -19.10 -3.12 9.82
CA TYR A 109 -19.53 -3.42 8.45
C TYR A 109 -19.47 -2.18 7.55
N MET A 110 -20.07 -1.07 8.00
CA MET A 110 -20.07 0.19 7.26
C MET A 110 -18.65 0.73 7.11
N ALA A 111 -17.87 0.71 8.19
CA ALA A 111 -16.48 1.14 8.21
C ALA A 111 -15.60 0.34 7.24
N SER A 112 -15.79 -1.00 7.17
CA SER A 112 -15.06 -1.85 6.23
C SER A 112 -15.38 -1.51 4.78
N MET A 113 -16.66 -1.36 4.43
CA MET A 113 -17.07 -1.02 3.07
C MET A 113 -16.66 0.40 2.66
N PHE A 114 -16.71 1.35 3.58
CA PHE A 114 -16.22 2.70 3.35
C PHE A 114 -14.69 2.70 3.15
N HIS A 115 -13.96 1.96 3.97
CA HIS A 115 -12.50 1.84 3.79
C HIS A 115 -12.13 1.12 2.48
N LEU A 116 -12.91 0.15 2.04
CA LEU A 116 -12.74 -0.51 0.75
C LEU A 116 -12.81 0.49 -0.42
N PHE A 117 -13.79 1.40 -0.38
CA PHE A 117 -13.94 2.43 -1.41
C PHE A 117 -12.76 3.42 -1.40
N THR A 118 -12.40 3.94 -0.23
CA THR A 118 -11.27 4.88 -0.12
C THR A 118 -9.94 4.21 -0.48
N HIS A 119 -9.77 2.94 -0.09
CA HIS A 119 -8.59 2.13 -0.44
C HIS A 119 -8.42 2.00 -1.95
N ALA A 120 -9.50 1.73 -2.69
CA ALA A 120 -9.44 1.62 -4.14
C ALA A 120 -8.86 2.88 -4.78
N MET A 121 -9.28 4.07 -4.31
CA MET A 121 -8.83 5.36 -4.85
C MET A 121 -7.35 5.62 -4.58
N PHE A 122 -6.92 5.62 -3.31
CA PHE A 122 -5.52 5.96 -3.02
C PHE A 122 -4.54 4.85 -3.45
N LYS A 123 -4.96 3.58 -3.50
CA LYS A 123 -4.08 2.51 -4.00
C LYS A 123 -3.87 2.57 -5.50
N ALA A 124 -4.92 2.83 -6.28
CA ALA A 124 -4.77 3.04 -7.72
C ALA A 124 -3.77 4.18 -7.99
N LEU A 125 -3.92 5.30 -7.27
CA LEU A 125 -3.03 6.45 -7.42
C LEU A 125 -1.57 6.12 -7.04
N LEU A 126 -1.33 5.38 -5.96
CA LEU A 126 0.00 4.95 -5.53
C LEU A 126 0.67 4.04 -6.56
N PHE A 127 -0.06 3.05 -7.10
CA PHE A 127 0.50 2.13 -8.10
C PHE A 127 0.75 2.83 -9.44
N LEU A 128 -0.15 3.71 -9.89
CA LEU A 128 0.08 4.48 -11.13
C LEU A 128 1.26 5.44 -10.97
N GLY A 129 1.37 6.11 -9.82
CA GLY A 129 2.54 6.93 -9.50
C GLY A 129 3.84 6.13 -9.44
N ALA A 130 3.81 4.93 -8.81
CA ALA A 130 4.95 4.02 -8.82
C ALA A 130 5.32 3.57 -10.23
N GLY A 131 4.32 3.33 -11.10
CA GLY A 131 4.54 3.01 -12.50
C GLY A 131 5.27 4.11 -13.26
N SER A 132 4.87 5.36 -13.08
CA SER A 132 5.56 6.53 -13.66
C SER A 132 7.00 6.63 -13.17
N ILE A 133 7.24 6.41 -11.86
CA ILE A 133 8.59 6.44 -11.27
C ILE A 133 9.47 5.33 -11.84
N ILE A 134 8.97 4.09 -11.88
CA ILE A 134 9.69 2.94 -12.42
C ILE A 134 10.03 3.14 -13.90
N HIS A 135 9.10 3.70 -14.67
CA HIS A 135 9.32 4.00 -16.10
C HIS A 135 10.42 5.05 -16.29
N ALA A 136 10.51 6.03 -15.39
CA ALA A 136 11.53 7.09 -15.47
C ALA A 136 12.91 6.61 -15.02
N VAL A 137 12.99 5.73 -14.01
CA VAL A 137 14.26 5.27 -13.40
C VAL A 137 14.73 3.93 -13.97
N HIS A 138 13.83 3.15 -14.59
CA HIS A 138 14.06 1.78 -15.07
C HIS A 138 14.53 0.78 -13.99
N SER A 139 14.15 1.04 -12.73
CA SER A 139 14.43 0.16 -11.59
C SER A 139 13.24 0.12 -10.63
N ASN A 140 13.04 -1.03 -9.97
CA ASN A 140 12.04 -1.19 -8.91
C ASN A 140 12.63 -0.88 -7.52
N GLU A 141 13.97 -0.84 -7.39
CA GLU A 141 14.63 -0.65 -6.11
C GLU A 141 14.66 0.80 -5.67
N MET A 142 14.30 1.03 -4.41
CA MET A 142 14.35 2.36 -3.79
C MET A 142 15.76 2.93 -3.70
N SER A 143 16.78 2.07 -3.63
CA SER A 143 18.20 2.45 -3.63
C SER A 143 18.66 3.12 -4.93
N ALA A 144 18.01 2.78 -6.05
CA ALA A 144 18.24 3.39 -7.35
C ALA A 144 17.44 4.68 -7.58
N MET A 145 16.54 5.02 -6.64
CA MET A 145 15.68 6.20 -6.67
C MET A 145 16.20 7.24 -5.67
N GLY A 146 16.05 8.52 -5.98
CA GLY A 146 16.41 9.60 -5.07
C GLY A 146 16.30 10.96 -5.77
N GLY A 147 15.93 12.01 -5.04
CA GLY A 147 15.88 13.37 -5.55
C GLY A 147 14.87 13.62 -6.68
N LEU A 148 13.92 12.71 -6.93
CA LEU A 148 12.98 12.79 -8.07
C LEU A 148 11.98 13.94 -7.98
N ARG A 149 11.88 14.62 -6.84
CA ARG A 149 10.98 15.75 -6.63
C ARG A 149 11.12 16.85 -7.71
N LYS A 150 12.36 17.12 -8.15
CA LYS A 150 12.64 18.20 -9.13
C LYS A 150 12.26 17.80 -10.56
N TYR A 151 12.32 16.50 -10.86
CA TYR A 151 12.12 15.96 -12.20
C TYR A 151 10.66 15.58 -12.49
N MET A 152 9.92 15.21 -11.44
CA MET A 152 8.54 14.73 -11.55
C MET A 152 7.61 15.43 -10.53
N PRO A 153 7.36 16.75 -10.68
CA PRO A 153 6.59 17.52 -9.69
C PRO A 153 5.13 17.05 -9.57
N ILE A 154 4.47 16.69 -10.66
CA ILE A 154 3.07 16.21 -10.63
C ILE A 154 2.98 14.89 -9.90
N THR A 155 3.81 13.91 -10.28
CA THR A 155 3.87 12.60 -9.61
C THR A 155 4.22 12.74 -8.14
N HIS A 156 5.14 13.65 -7.78
CA HIS A 156 5.49 13.95 -6.40
C HIS A 156 4.27 14.37 -5.56
N TRP A 157 3.48 15.36 -6.05
CA TRP A 157 2.32 15.84 -5.31
C TRP A 157 1.18 14.82 -5.23
N THR A 158 0.90 14.12 -6.33
CA THR A 158 -0.15 13.09 -6.36
C THR A 158 0.21 11.91 -5.45
N PHE A 159 1.47 11.49 -5.46
CA PHE A 159 1.96 10.44 -4.58
C PHE A 159 1.93 10.86 -3.10
N LEU A 160 2.30 12.11 -2.78
CA LEU A 160 2.20 12.66 -1.43
C LEU A 160 0.76 12.64 -0.91
N ILE A 161 -0.20 13.13 -1.71
CA ILE A 161 -1.62 13.12 -1.34
C ILE A 161 -2.09 11.70 -1.04
N ALA A 162 -1.72 10.73 -1.87
CA ALA A 162 -2.07 9.34 -1.65
C ALA A 162 -1.39 8.74 -0.39
N CYS A 163 -0.14 9.12 -0.10
CA CYS A 163 0.55 8.75 1.14
C CYS A 163 -0.14 9.32 2.38
N LEU A 164 -0.56 10.58 2.35
CA LEU A 164 -1.31 11.22 3.44
C LEU A 164 -2.68 10.55 3.65
N ALA A 165 -3.35 10.18 2.55
CA ALA A 165 -4.62 9.49 2.61
C ALA A 165 -4.49 8.10 3.24
N ILE A 166 -3.54 7.27 2.80
CA ILE A 166 -3.35 5.92 3.35
C ILE A 166 -2.78 5.95 4.78
N ALA A 167 -1.97 6.95 5.14
CA ALA A 167 -1.49 7.15 6.50
C ALA A 167 -2.63 7.46 7.48
N GLY A 168 -3.73 8.03 6.99
CA GLY A 168 -4.86 8.42 7.83
C GLY A 168 -4.63 9.78 8.51
N ILE A 169 -4.13 10.76 7.75
CA ILE A 169 -3.93 12.13 8.26
C ILE A 169 -5.17 12.96 7.90
N PRO A 170 -5.74 13.75 8.85
CA PRO A 170 -6.81 14.69 8.54
C PRO A 170 -6.34 15.73 7.52
N PRO A 171 -7.16 16.18 6.57
CA PRO A 171 -8.58 15.90 6.31
C PRO A 171 -8.84 14.82 5.24
N PHE A 172 -7.90 13.93 4.97
CA PHE A 172 -8.03 12.94 3.89
C PHE A 172 -9.02 11.83 4.22
N SER A 173 -9.56 11.20 3.16
CA SER A 173 -10.59 10.15 3.26
C SER A 173 -10.18 8.93 4.08
N GLY A 174 -8.89 8.57 4.03
CA GLY A 174 -8.35 7.47 4.82
C GLY A 174 -8.37 7.69 6.33
N PHE A 175 -8.37 8.93 6.79
CA PHE A 175 -8.55 9.26 8.22
C PHE A 175 -9.93 8.82 8.70
N PHE A 176 -10.98 9.31 8.05
CA PHE A 176 -12.36 9.01 8.45
C PHE A 176 -12.66 7.52 8.42
N SER A 177 -12.23 6.81 7.36
CA SER A 177 -12.48 5.37 7.25
C SER A 177 -11.70 4.55 8.28
N LYS A 178 -10.47 4.93 8.63
CA LYS A 178 -9.69 4.25 9.67
C LYS A 178 -10.21 4.54 11.08
N ASP A 179 -10.63 5.77 11.33
CA ASP A 179 -11.19 6.19 12.61
C ASP A 179 -12.44 5.37 12.96
N GLU A 180 -13.34 5.18 11.99
CA GLU A 180 -14.51 4.32 12.18
C GLU A 180 -14.14 2.85 12.44
N ILE A 181 -13.11 2.33 11.75
CA ILE A 181 -12.62 0.96 12.00
C ILE A 181 -12.05 0.84 13.41
N LEU A 182 -11.23 1.81 13.84
CA LEU A 182 -10.65 1.82 15.17
C LEU A 182 -11.73 1.92 16.23
N THR A 183 -12.72 2.77 16.04
CA THR A 183 -13.87 2.91 16.93
C THR A 183 -14.60 1.57 17.09
N ALA A 184 -14.89 0.86 16.00
CA ALA A 184 -15.51 -0.47 16.05
C ALA A 184 -14.61 -1.50 16.79
N CYS A 185 -13.29 -1.43 16.58
CA CYS A 185 -12.36 -2.31 17.28
C CYS A 185 -12.32 -2.04 18.80
N PHE A 186 -12.35 -0.78 19.23
CA PHE A 186 -12.39 -0.42 20.65
C PHE A 186 -13.72 -0.79 21.31
N GLN A 187 -14.83 -0.71 20.58
CA GLN A 187 -16.13 -1.17 21.06
C GLN A 187 -16.16 -2.69 21.32
N PHE A 188 -15.49 -3.45 20.45
CA PHE A 188 -15.39 -4.91 20.61
C PHE A 188 -14.43 -5.31 21.71
N SER A 189 -13.19 -4.78 21.69
CA SER A 189 -12.17 -5.08 22.69
C SER A 189 -11.08 -4.00 22.71
N PRO A 190 -10.69 -3.47 23.87
CA PRO A 190 -9.59 -2.51 23.98
C PRO A 190 -8.27 -3.06 23.41
N VAL A 191 -8.01 -4.37 23.59
CA VAL A 191 -6.79 -5.02 23.08
C VAL A 191 -6.75 -4.96 21.55
N MET A 192 -7.87 -5.30 20.90
CA MET A 192 -7.98 -5.23 19.44
C MET A 192 -7.79 -3.78 18.94
N GLY A 193 -8.41 -2.80 19.62
CA GLY A 193 -8.26 -1.38 19.32
C GLY A 193 -6.81 -0.91 19.36
N TRP A 194 -6.07 -1.25 20.42
CA TRP A 194 -4.66 -0.88 20.54
C TRP A 194 -3.77 -1.56 19.50
N ILE A 195 -3.97 -2.85 19.22
CA ILE A 195 -3.24 -3.56 18.15
C ILE A 195 -3.45 -2.85 16.82
N MET A 196 -4.69 -2.53 16.47
CA MET A 196 -5.00 -1.86 15.19
C MET A 196 -4.45 -0.43 15.14
N THR A 197 -4.41 0.29 16.26
CA THR A 197 -3.80 1.62 16.35
C THR A 197 -2.29 1.56 16.09
N ILE A 198 -1.59 0.59 16.65
CA ILE A 198 -0.15 0.37 16.40
C ILE A 198 0.08 0.08 14.92
N ILE A 199 -0.73 -0.79 14.31
CA ILE A 199 -0.61 -1.11 12.88
C ILE A 199 -0.89 0.13 12.01
N ALA A 200 -1.83 1.00 12.40
CA ALA A 200 -2.07 2.27 11.71
C ALA A 200 -0.83 3.17 11.75
N GLY A 201 -0.16 3.26 12.89
CA GLY A 201 1.12 3.96 13.04
C GLY A 201 2.22 3.38 12.14
N MET A 202 2.35 2.05 12.09
CA MET A 202 3.28 1.37 11.17
C MET A 202 2.96 1.68 9.70
N THR A 203 1.67 1.79 9.36
CA THR A 203 1.25 2.18 8.00
C THR A 203 1.79 3.56 7.62
N ALA A 204 1.67 4.53 8.50
CA ALA A 204 2.23 5.85 8.28
C ALA A 204 3.76 5.78 8.12
N PHE A 205 4.44 5.04 9.01
CA PHE A 205 5.88 4.92 8.99
C PHE A 205 6.41 4.37 7.65
N TYR A 206 5.93 3.21 7.17
CA TYR A 206 6.48 2.64 5.94
C TYR A 206 6.09 3.44 4.69
N MET A 207 4.93 4.10 4.68
CA MET A 207 4.53 4.94 3.56
C MET A 207 5.39 6.22 3.46
N PHE A 208 5.69 6.87 4.59
CA PHE A 208 6.59 8.03 4.58
C PHE A 208 8.04 7.64 4.32
N ARG A 209 8.50 6.47 4.82
CA ARG A 209 9.81 5.92 4.45
C ARG A 209 9.93 5.75 2.93
N LEU A 210 8.90 5.17 2.29
CA LEU A 210 8.84 5.01 0.84
C LEU A 210 8.89 6.37 0.13
N TYR A 211 8.05 7.31 0.56
CA TYR A 211 7.98 8.65 -0.03
C TYR A 211 9.30 9.42 0.08
N TYR A 212 9.89 9.47 1.25
CA TYR A 212 11.16 10.18 1.45
C TYR A 212 12.31 9.51 0.71
N GLY A 213 12.37 8.19 0.66
CA GLY A 213 13.38 7.45 -0.09
C GLY A 213 13.37 7.77 -1.58
N ILE A 214 12.19 7.94 -2.17
CA ILE A 214 12.03 8.20 -3.61
C ILE A 214 12.25 9.67 -3.95
N PHE A 215 11.64 10.59 -3.23
CA PHE A 215 11.58 12.00 -3.64
C PHE A 215 12.63 12.89 -2.97
N TRP A 216 13.14 12.51 -1.78
CA TRP A 216 14.07 13.31 -0.98
C TRP A 216 15.41 12.61 -0.73
N GLY A 217 15.57 11.35 -1.11
CA GLY A 217 16.83 10.63 -0.99
C GLY A 217 17.96 11.30 -1.79
N SER A 218 19.21 10.97 -1.47
CA SER A 218 20.37 11.37 -2.27
C SER A 218 20.26 10.81 -3.68
N GLU A 219 20.54 11.66 -4.69
CA GLU A 219 20.61 11.18 -6.07
C GLU A 219 21.59 10.00 -6.14
N PRO A 220 21.21 8.86 -6.74
CA PRO A 220 22.14 7.76 -6.94
C PRO A 220 23.30 8.27 -7.80
N PRO A 221 24.56 7.81 -7.55
CA PRO A 221 25.70 8.20 -8.35
C PRO A 221 25.37 7.89 -9.82
N ARG A 222 25.43 8.92 -10.67
CA ARG A 222 25.18 8.77 -12.10
C ARG A 222 26.15 7.73 -12.63
N ALA A 223 25.64 6.64 -13.17
CA ALA A 223 26.43 5.70 -13.96
C ALA A 223 27.00 6.47 -15.18
N GLY A 224 28.19 7.02 -15.05
CA GLY A 224 28.80 7.86 -16.09
C GLY A 224 29.87 8.84 -15.66
N SER A 225 30.12 9.06 -14.34
CA SER A 225 31.33 9.77 -13.91
C SER A 225 32.47 8.79 -13.64
N HIS A 226 32.84 8.02 -14.64
CA HIS A 226 34.19 7.50 -14.68
C HIS A 226 35.10 8.72 -14.85
N SER A 227 35.85 9.04 -13.78
CA SER A 227 37.00 9.88 -13.84
C SER A 227 37.87 9.43 -15.03
N GLU A 228 38.05 10.34 -16.00
CA GLU A 228 39.11 10.22 -16.99
C GLU A 228 40.42 10.10 -16.26
N HIS A 229 40.86 8.89 -15.96
CA HIS A 229 42.25 8.60 -15.69
C HIS A 229 42.81 7.97 -16.96
N ASN A 230 43.60 8.75 -17.67
CA ASN A 230 44.39 8.47 -18.83
C ASN A 230 44.87 7.02 -18.93
N THR A 231 44.42 6.32 -19.98
CA THR A 231 45.24 5.31 -20.66
C THR A 231 44.99 5.43 -22.17
N PRO A 232 46.06 5.55 -23.01
CA PRO A 232 45.91 5.67 -24.45
C PRO A 232 45.84 4.26 -25.07
N HIS A 233 45.12 4.18 -26.17
CA HIS A 233 45.05 3.14 -27.19
C HIS A 233 43.87 2.14 -27.11
N GLY A 234 43.06 2.20 -28.17
CA GLY A 234 42.25 1.09 -28.65
C GLY A 234 40.84 1.50 -29.13
N ASN A 235 40.72 1.79 -30.43
CA ASN A 235 39.47 2.04 -31.14
C ASN A 235 38.48 0.89 -30.97
N LEU A 236 37.28 1.17 -30.46
CA LEU A 236 36.04 0.50 -30.85
C LEU A 236 34.88 1.46 -30.52
N GLU A 237 34.23 1.92 -31.56
CA GLU A 237 33.07 2.80 -31.50
C GLU A 237 31.91 2.09 -30.81
N ALA A 238 31.65 2.44 -29.54
CA ALA A 238 30.36 2.20 -28.90
C ALA A 238 29.59 3.53 -28.92
N ALA A 239 28.44 3.54 -29.58
CA ALA A 239 27.57 4.69 -29.66
C ALA A 239 27.21 5.22 -28.26
N PRO A 240 27.23 6.56 -28.04
CA PRO A 240 26.96 7.12 -26.72
C PRO A 240 25.49 6.94 -26.36
N CYS A 241 25.25 6.15 -25.31
CA CYS A 241 23.96 6.06 -24.68
C CYS A 241 23.63 7.45 -24.11
N ARG A 242 22.68 8.17 -24.69
CA ARG A 242 22.21 9.46 -24.16
C ARG A 242 21.62 9.21 -22.78
N PRO A 243 21.97 10.00 -21.77
CA PRO A 243 21.33 9.91 -20.45
C PRO A 243 19.86 10.33 -20.64
N CYS A 244 18.95 9.36 -20.46
CA CYS A 244 17.52 9.67 -20.40
C CYS A 244 17.27 10.57 -19.20
N ARG A 245 16.92 11.83 -19.44
CA ARG A 245 16.37 12.68 -18.38
C ARG A 245 15.01 12.08 -17.99
N PRO A 246 14.75 11.81 -16.72
CA PRO A 246 13.43 11.39 -16.31
C PRO A 246 12.44 12.53 -16.55
N HIS A 247 11.50 12.29 -17.44
CA HIS A 247 10.37 13.18 -17.70
C HIS A 247 9.11 12.54 -17.14
N GLU A 248 8.16 13.38 -16.75
CA GLU A 248 6.84 12.87 -16.40
C GLU A 248 6.21 12.16 -17.60
N SER A 249 5.61 11.02 -17.33
CA SER A 249 4.89 10.28 -18.36
C SER A 249 3.56 10.99 -18.65
N PRO A 250 3.05 10.93 -19.90
CA PRO A 250 1.76 11.51 -20.26
C PRO A 250 0.56 10.83 -19.58
N LEU A 251 0.81 9.80 -18.77
CA LEU A 251 -0.20 9.04 -18.00
C LEU A 251 -0.20 9.39 -16.50
N ALA A 252 0.55 10.42 -16.06
CA ALA A 252 0.57 10.86 -14.66
C ALA A 252 -0.50 11.92 -14.38
#